data_b602ac0075330c432c794b59ccc50b74
#
_entry.id   b602ac0075330c432c794b59ccc50b74
#
_cell.length_a   1.000
_cell.length_b   1.000
_cell.length_c   1.000
_cell.angle_alpha   90.00
_cell.angle_beta   90.00
_cell.angle_gamma   90.00
#
_symmetry.space_group_name_H-M   'P 1'
#
loop_
_entity.id
_entity.type
_entity.pdbx_description
1 polymer ?
#
loop_
_entity_poly.entity_id
_entity_poly.type
_entity_poly.pdbx_seq_one_letter_code
_entity_poly.pdbx_strand_id
1 'polypeptide(L)'
;LFSSMINAWFTGQWDITQLTHPPSCTLLTTAIAIKLGLTPFHFWFPXXLQGSSLPTALXXXTVMKLPPTSILLLTSHSLNPTLLTAMSIMSIALGGWMGLNQTQTRKIMAFXXXSHLGWMTIIIIYNPKLTLLTFYIYILMTTSIFLTXNTTNTLKLSTLMTSWTKTPTLNTTLMLTLLSLAGLPPLTGFLPKWLIIQELTKQNMTTAATTISMLSLLGLFFYL
;
A
#
# COMPACT_ATOMS: atom_id res chain seq x y z
N LEU A 1 22.36 -0.29 -4.01
CA LEU A 1 23.77 -0.41 -4.30
C LEU A 1 24.18 0.42 -5.50
N PHE A 2 23.50 0.26 -6.65
CA PHE A 2 23.87 1.00 -7.87
C PHE A 2 23.70 2.50 -7.71
N SER A 3 22.64 2.95 -7.04
CA SER A 3 22.38 4.38 -6.79
C SER A 3 23.47 4.99 -5.88
N SER A 4 23.86 4.26 -4.82
CA SER A 4 24.94 4.73 -3.92
C SER A 4 26.30 4.74 -4.64
N MET A 5 26.53 3.78 -5.53
CA MET A 5 27.77 3.71 -6.32
C MET A 5 27.87 4.92 -7.26
N ILE A 6 26.78 5.25 -7.96
CA ILE A 6 26.77 6.39 -8.88
C ILE A 6 26.93 7.69 -8.09
N ASN A 7 26.25 7.80 -6.94
CA ASN A 7 26.40 8.99 -6.10
C ASN A 7 27.81 9.15 -5.57
N ALA A 8 28.46 8.04 -5.16
CA ALA A 8 29.86 8.07 -4.68
C ALA A 8 30.82 8.46 -5.81
N TRP A 9 30.55 8.03 -7.03
CA TRP A 9 31.39 8.38 -8.17
C TRP A 9 31.40 9.88 -8.44
N PHE A 10 30.23 10.56 -8.30
CA PHE A 10 30.12 11.98 -8.60
C PHE A 10 30.35 12.89 -7.38
N THR A 11 30.01 12.44 -6.18
CA THR A 11 30.06 13.28 -4.97
C THR A 11 31.09 12.81 -3.93
N GLY A 12 31.54 11.56 -4.02
CA GLY A 12 32.49 10.99 -3.07
C GLY A 12 31.85 10.45 -1.79
N GLN A 13 30.51 10.41 -1.72
CA GLN A 13 29.77 9.97 -0.54
C GLN A 13 29.12 8.62 -0.81
N TRP A 14 29.43 7.62 0.01
CA TRP A 14 28.93 6.26 -0.15
C TRP A 14 27.64 6.00 0.63
N ASP A 15 27.31 6.85 1.59
CA ASP A 15 26.15 6.66 2.44
C ASP A 15 24.88 6.88 1.64
N ILE A 16 23.95 5.90 1.73
CA ILE A 16 22.67 5.95 0.99
C ILE A 16 21.75 7.06 1.55
N THR A 17 21.95 7.45 2.82
CA THR A 17 21.18 8.53 3.43
C THR A 17 21.60 9.92 2.96
N GLN A 18 22.76 10.02 2.29
CA GLN A 18 23.31 11.31 1.85
C GLN A 18 23.35 11.43 0.34
N LEU A 19 22.32 10.89 -0.35
CA LEU A 19 22.20 10.99 -1.80
C LEU A 19 21.83 12.42 -2.20
N THR A 20 22.66 13.02 -3.04
CA THR A 20 22.43 14.39 -3.54
C THR A 20 22.40 14.46 -5.07
N HIS A 21 23.02 13.50 -5.74
CA HIS A 21 23.09 13.46 -7.21
C HIS A 21 21.71 13.10 -7.77
N PRO A 22 21.09 13.95 -8.63
CA PRO A 22 19.71 13.71 -9.05
C PRO A 22 19.47 12.37 -9.77
N PRO A 23 20.32 11.89 -10.69
CA PRO A 23 20.11 10.56 -11.29
C PRO A 23 20.16 9.42 -10.26
N SER A 24 20.99 9.54 -9.23
CA SER A 24 21.05 8.54 -8.14
C SER A 24 19.75 8.53 -7.33
N CYS A 25 19.18 9.72 -7.07
CA CYS A 25 17.91 9.84 -6.35
C CYS A 25 16.75 9.24 -7.12
N THR A 26 16.67 9.47 -8.42
CA THR A 26 15.62 8.88 -9.27
C THR A 26 15.77 7.37 -9.37
N LEU A 27 17.01 6.89 -9.47
CA LEU A 27 17.29 5.44 -9.54
C LEU A 27 16.89 4.74 -8.23
N LEU A 28 17.16 5.37 -7.08
CA LEU A 28 16.74 4.83 -5.78
C LEU A 28 15.21 4.83 -5.66
N THR A 29 14.56 5.91 -6.08
CA THR A 29 13.10 6.01 -6.04
C THR A 29 12.45 4.90 -6.87
N THR A 30 12.93 4.67 -8.09
CA THR A 30 12.39 3.61 -8.96
C THR A 30 12.68 2.22 -8.40
N ALA A 31 13.85 2.00 -7.81
CA ALA A 31 14.21 0.71 -7.22
C ALA A 31 13.29 0.35 -6.05
N ILE A 32 13.01 1.33 -5.18
CA ILE A 32 12.11 1.13 -4.05
C ILE A 32 10.67 0.89 -4.57
N ALA A 33 10.26 1.63 -5.60
CA ALA A 33 8.93 1.48 -6.21
C ALA A 33 8.74 0.08 -6.80
N ILE A 34 9.77 -0.48 -7.43
CA ILE A 34 9.72 -1.84 -7.98
C ILE A 34 9.56 -2.86 -6.84
N LYS A 35 10.32 -2.71 -5.76
CA LYS A 35 10.27 -3.63 -4.62
C LYS A 35 8.94 -3.55 -3.87
N LEU A 36 8.38 -2.35 -3.72
CA LEU A 36 7.09 -2.16 -3.06
C LEU A 36 5.93 -2.60 -3.94
N GLY A 37 6.10 -2.52 -5.26
CA GLY A 37 5.04 -2.83 -6.21
C GLY A 37 4.14 -1.63 -6.48
N LEU A 38 4.71 -0.42 -6.48
CA LEU A 38 3.99 0.79 -6.88
C LEU A 38 3.79 0.78 -8.40
N THR A 39 2.71 1.39 -8.87
CA THR A 39 2.48 1.50 -10.30
C THR A 39 3.54 2.38 -10.95
N PRO A 40 4.03 2.03 -12.13
CA PRO A 40 3.60 0.95 -13.04
C PRO A 40 4.25 -0.42 -12.79
N PHE A 41 4.98 -0.62 -11.71
CA PHE A 41 5.74 -1.84 -11.43
C PHE A 41 4.96 -2.82 -10.55
N HIS A 42 3.63 -2.80 -10.61
CA HIS A 42 2.76 -3.54 -9.68
C HIS A 42 2.36 -4.93 -10.18
N PHE A 43 2.60 -5.26 -11.46
CA PHE A 43 2.05 -6.47 -12.09
C PHE A 43 2.54 -7.77 -11.46
N TRP A 44 3.75 -7.76 -10.91
CA TRP A 44 4.33 -8.95 -10.29
C TRP A 44 3.61 -9.36 -9.01
N PHE A 45 3.04 -8.40 -8.31
CA PHE A 45 2.50 -8.60 -6.96
C PHE A 45 1.22 -9.45 -6.95
N PRO A 46 0.20 -9.16 -7.76
CA PRO A 46 -0.93 -10.07 -7.84
C PRO A 46 -0.59 -11.48 -8.28
N UNK A 47 0.28 -11.47 -8.99
CA UNK A 47 0.73 -12.73 -9.47
C UNK A 47 1.49 -13.54 -8.48
N UNK A 48 2.12 -12.98 -7.72
CA UNK A 48 2.76 -13.62 -6.68
C UNK A 48 1.83 -14.11 -5.70
N LEU A 49 0.79 -13.29 -5.37
CA LEU A 49 -0.18 -13.70 -4.35
C LEU A 49 -1.12 -14.81 -4.82
N GLN A 50 -1.47 -14.79 -6.06
CA GLN A 50 -2.37 -15.81 -6.63
C GLN A 50 -1.75 -17.21 -6.60
N GLY A 51 -0.46 -17.30 -6.88
CA GLY A 51 0.24 -18.59 -6.95
C GLY A 51 0.73 -19.13 -5.62
N SER A 52 0.56 -18.39 -4.53
CA SER A 52 1.06 -18.80 -3.21
C SER A 52 -0.09 -19.26 -2.31
N SER A 53 0.27 -19.99 -1.24
CA SER A 53 -0.70 -20.33 -0.20
C SER A 53 -1.04 -19.08 0.63
N LEU A 54 -2.12 -19.18 1.41
CA LEU A 54 -2.58 -18.03 2.21
C LEU A 54 -1.54 -17.56 3.24
N PRO A 55 -0.87 -18.48 3.98
CA PRO A 55 0.18 -18.02 4.90
C PRO A 55 1.38 -17.40 4.20
N THR A 56 1.80 -17.93 3.03
CA THR A 56 2.89 -17.33 2.26
C THR A 56 2.47 -16.00 1.66
N ALA A 57 1.21 -15.87 1.27
CA ALA A 57 0.67 -14.60 0.76
C ALA A 57 0.69 -13.54 1.86
N LEU A 58 0.42 -13.95 3.08
CA LEU A 58 0.55 -13.03 4.22
C LEU A 58 1.97 -12.52 4.37
N UNK A 59 2.89 -13.24 4.16
CA UNK A 59 4.23 -12.93 4.25
C UNK A 59 4.66 -12.04 3.16
N UNK A 60 4.06 -12.18 2.05
CA UNK A 60 4.32 -11.40 1.01
C UNK A 60 3.77 -10.05 1.11
N UNK A 61 2.71 -9.92 1.86
CA UNK A 61 2.00 -8.76 2.07
C UNK A 61 2.49 -7.92 3.16
N THR A 62 3.06 -8.52 4.15
CA THR A 62 3.48 -7.79 5.37
C THR A 62 5.00 -7.74 5.53
N VAL A 63 5.62 -8.88 5.75
CA VAL A 63 7.05 -8.97 6.10
C VAL A 63 7.93 -8.45 4.96
N MET A 64 7.60 -8.81 3.73
CA MET A 64 8.40 -8.40 2.57
C MET A 64 8.33 -6.89 2.29
N LYS A 65 7.36 -6.20 2.86
CA LYS A 65 7.25 -4.74 2.73
C LYS A 65 8.09 -3.98 3.77
N LEU A 66 8.60 -4.67 4.80
CA LEU A 66 9.38 -4.02 5.86
C LEU A 66 10.72 -3.47 5.35
N PRO A 67 11.55 -4.23 4.62
CA PRO A 67 12.84 -3.67 4.18
C PRO A 67 12.70 -2.47 3.24
N PRO A 68 11.85 -2.50 2.19
CA PRO A 68 11.76 -1.31 1.33
C PRO A 68 11.12 -0.11 2.04
N THR A 69 10.19 -0.32 2.99
CA THR A 69 9.62 0.81 3.75
C THR A 69 10.65 1.41 4.69
N SER A 70 11.52 0.60 5.29
CA SER A 70 12.59 1.13 6.16
C SER A 70 13.59 1.96 5.36
N ILE A 71 13.98 1.50 4.17
CA ILE A 71 14.87 2.28 3.29
C ILE A 71 14.17 3.57 2.85
N LEU A 72 12.88 3.48 2.53
CA LEU A 72 12.08 4.64 2.12
C LEU A 72 12.04 5.71 3.22
N LEU A 73 11.88 5.27 4.48
CA LEU A 73 11.85 6.19 5.63
C LEU A 73 13.22 6.84 5.87
N LEU A 74 14.29 6.05 5.74
CA LEU A 74 15.66 6.56 5.94
C LEU A 74 16.08 7.54 4.85
N THR A 75 15.61 7.34 3.61
CA THR A 75 15.99 8.16 2.46
C THR A 75 14.88 9.09 1.98
N SER A 76 13.88 9.37 2.81
CA SER A 76 12.71 10.17 2.39
C SER A 76 13.08 11.56 1.90
N HIS A 77 14.10 12.18 2.49
CA HIS A 77 14.54 13.54 2.12
C HIS A 77 15.28 13.58 0.77
N SER A 78 15.83 12.46 0.32
CA SER A 78 16.63 12.39 -0.93
C SER A 78 15.85 11.84 -2.11
N LEU A 79 14.61 11.39 -1.92
CA LEU A 79 13.79 10.84 -3.00
C LEU A 79 13.25 11.97 -3.89
N ASN A 80 12.95 11.58 -5.15
CA ASN A 80 12.36 12.52 -6.12
C ASN A 80 10.88 12.72 -5.76
N PRO A 81 10.47 13.94 -5.31
CA PRO A 81 9.09 14.11 -4.83
C PRO A 81 8.04 14.04 -5.94
N THR A 82 8.34 14.58 -7.13
CA THR A 82 7.38 14.57 -8.24
C THR A 82 7.11 13.16 -8.75
N LEU A 83 8.18 12.37 -8.89
CA LEU A 83 8.07 10.98 -9.34
C LEU A 83 7.30 10.14 -8.31
N LEU A 84 7.60 10.34 -7.03
CA LEU A 84 6.96 9.58 -5.95
C LEU A 84 5.47 9.91 -5.83
N THR A 85 5.09 11.19 -5.91
CA THR A 85 3.68 11.60 -5.87
C THR A 85 2.91 11.08 -7.08
N ALA A 86 3.51 11.12 -8.27
CA ALA A 86 2.87 10.60 -9.48
C ALA A 86 2.61 9.10 -9.36
N MET A 87 3.62 8.34 -8.90
CA MET A 87 3.47 6.89 -8.71
C MET A 87 2.45 6.57 -7.62
N SER A 88 2.38 7.40 -6.57
CA SER A 88 1.42 7.22 -5.48
C SER A 88 -0.03 7.40 -5.96
N ILE A 89 -0.29 8.45 -6.70
CA ILE A 89 -1.63 8.74 -7.25
C ILE A 89 -2.04 7.63 -8.21
N MET A 90 -1.13 7.20 -9.09
CA MET A 90 -1.39 6.10 -10.02
C MET A 90 -1.66 4.79 -9.27
N SER A 91 -0.96 4.55 -8.17
CA SER A 91 -1.16 3.33 -7.36
C SER A 91 -2.55 3.32 -6.71
N ILE A 92 -3.01 4.46 -6.21
CA ILE A 92 -4.35 4.58 -5.63
C ILE A 92 -5.42 4.36 -6.71
N ALA A 93 -5.24 4.98 -7.89
CA ALA A 93 -6.20 4.88 -9.00
C ALA A 93 -6.32 3.45 -9.51
N LEU A 94 -5.17 2.83 -9.84
CA LEU A 94 -5.17 1.49 -10.41
C LEU A 94 -5.52 0.43 -9.37
N GLY A 95 -5.15 0.63 -8.11
CA GLY A 95 -5.54 -0.27 -7.02
C GLY A 95 -7.05 -0.34 -6.85
N GLY A 96 -7.72 0.82 -6.90
CA GLY A 96 -9.17 0.88 -6.84
C GLY A 96 -9.85 0.34 -8.09
N TRP A 97 -9.34 0.73 -9.27
CA TRP A 97 -9.95 0.35 -10.53
C TRP A 97 -9.83 -1.15 -10.82
N MET A 98 -8.60 -1.68 -10.73
CA MET A 98 -8.35 -3.08 -11.10
C MET A 98 -8.94 -4.07 -10.10
N GLY A 99 -9.21 -3.63 -8.88
CA GLY A 99 -9.85 -4.47 -7.87
C GLY A 99 -11.33 -4.73 -8.13
N LEU A 100 -12.01 -3.85 -8.90
CA LEU A 100 -13.46 -3.89 -9.09
C LEU A 100 -13.96 -5.21 -9.68
N ASN A 101 -13.19 -5.84 -10.58
CA ASN A 101 -13.62 -7.04 -11.31
C ASN A 101 -12.98 -8.32 -10.78
N GLN A 102 -12.36 -8.30 -9.59
CA GLN A 102 -11.69 -9.47 -9.06
C GLN A 102 -12.65 -10.33 -8.24
N THR A 103 -12.56 -11.65 -8.43
CA THR A 103 -13.37 -12.63 -7.70
C THR A 103 -12.59 -13.43 -6.68
N GLN A 104 -11.25 -13.46 -6.82
CA GLN A 104 -10.38 -14.18 -5.89
C GLN A 104 -9.95 -13.27 -4.74
N THR A 105 -10.06 -13.78 -3.50
CA THR A 105 -9.75 -13.00 -2.30
C THR A 105 -8.29 -12.55 -2.26
N ARG A 106 -7.37 -13.38 -2.75
CA ARG A 106 -5.93 -13.03 -2.79
C ARG A 106 -5.65 -11.90 -3.76
N LYS A 107 -6.33 -11.87 -4.91
CA LYS A 107 -6.19 -10.76 -5.86
C LYS A 107 -6.79 -9.47 -5.31
N ILE A 108 -7.92 -9.59 -4.60
CA ILE A 108 -8.57 -8.45 -3.95
C ILE A 108 -7.59 -7.81 -2.95
N MET A 109 -6.95 -8.64 -2.13
CA MET A 109 -5.98 -8.15 -1.15
C MET A 109 -4.73 -7.56 -1.81
N ALA A 110 -4.35 -8.08 -2.99
CA ALA A 110 -3.22 -7.54 -3.74
C ALA A 110 -3.49 -6.10 -4.19
N PHE A 111 -4.63 -5.85 -4.72
CA PHE A 111 -5.00 -4.51 -5.17
C PHE A 111 -5.26 -3.52 -4.03
N UNK A 112 -5.60 -3.94 -3.09
CA UNK A 112 -5.75 -3.23 -1.89
C UNK A 112 -4.47 -2.84 -1.35
N UNK A 113 -3.52 -3.62 -1.57
CA UNK A 113 -2.24 -3.37 -1.20
C UNK A 113 -1.63 -2.32 -2.00
N UNK A 114 -1.93 -2.31 -3.12
CA UNK A 114 -1.48 -1.37 -3.99
C UNK A 114 -1.91 0.01 -3.68
N SER A 115 -3.20 0.15 -3.32
CA SER A 115 -3.76 1.45 -2.97
C SER A 115 -3.22 1.97 -1.63
N HIS A 116 -3.11 1.11 -0.62
CA HIS A 116 -2.56 1.51 0.68
C HIS A 116 -1.11 1.96 0.58
N LEU A 117 -0.31 1.30 -0.27
CA LEU A 117 1.07 1.73 -0.51
C LEU A 117 1.11 3.12 -1.15
N GLY A 118 0.15 3.41 -2.01
CA GLY A 118 0.02 4.76 -2.57
C GLY A 118 -0.25 5.81 -1.51
N TRP A 119 -1.15 5.51 -0.56
CA TRP A 119 -1.41 6.40 0.58
C TRP A 119 -0.17 6.61 1.44
N MET A 120 0.61 5.55 1.67
CA MET A 120 1.83 5.63 2.48
C MET A 120 2.91 6.48 1.80
N THR A 121 3.12 6.25 0.50
CA THR A 121 4.23 6.87 -0.21
C THR A 121 4.00 8.36 -0.50
N ILE A 122 2.74 8.80 -0.65
CA ILE A 122 2.45 10.20 -0.93
C ILE A 122 2.78 11.09 0.27
N ILE A 123 2.66 10.57 1.50
CA ILE A 123 2.87 11.37 2.71
C ILE A 123 4.29 11.26 3.27
N ILE A 124 5.13 10.37 2.74
CA ILE A 124 6.42 10.06 3.37
C ILE A 124 7.36 11.25 3.39
N ILE A 125 7.29 12.11 2.36
CA ILE A 125 8.17 13.27 2.25
C ILE A 125 7.81 14.32 3.32
N TYR A 126 6.52 14.45 3.61
CA TYR A 126 6.02 15.50 4.50
C TYR A 126 5.97 15.07 5.97
N ASN A 127 5.53 13.83 6.23
CA ASN A 127 5.37 13.33 7.61
C ASN A 127 5.65 11.82 7.66
N PRO A 128 6.91 11.42 7.96
CA PRO A 128 7.24 9.99 8.03
C PRO A 128 6.53 9.25 9.16
N LYS A 129 6.15 9.96 10.24
CA LYS A 129 5.43 9.33 11.36
C LYS A 129 4.04 8.86 10.93
N LEU A 130 3.36 9.63 10.07
CA LEU A 130 2.08 9.22 9.51
C LEU A 130 2.22 7.98 8.60
N THR A 131 3.33 7.88 7.88
CA THR A 131 3.63 6.69 7.06
C THR A 131 3.77 5.44 7.93
N LEU A 132 4.45 5.57 9.09
CA LEU A 132 4.60 4.46 10.04
C LEU A 132 3.24 4.04 10.61
N LEU A 133 2.40 5.01 10.98
CA LEU A 133 1.07 4.73 11.51
C LEU A 133 0.21 4.01 10.46
N THR A 134 0.23 4.50 9.22
CA THR A 134 -0.51 3.91 8.12
C THR A 134 -0.05 2.47 7.85
N PHE A 135 1.24 2.25 7.88
CA PHE A 135 1.82 0.92 7.66
C PHE A 135 1.44 -0.04 8.78
N TYR A 136 1.47 0.41 10.02
CA TYR A 136 1.10 -0.41 11.17
C TYR A 136 -0.37 -0.85 11.09
N ILE A 137 -1.27 0.09 10.81
CA ILE A 137 -2.70 -0.20 10.67
C ILE A 137 -2.94 -1.16 9.50
N TYR A 138 -2.22 -0.95 8.38
CA TYR A 138 -2.31 -1.83 7.21
C TYR A 138 -1.90 -3.27 7.57
N ILE A 139 -0.81 -3.45 8.32
CA ILE A 139 -0.36 -4.77 8.73
C ILE A 139 -1.43 -5.46 9.60
N LEU A 140 -2.00 -4.74 10.56
CA LEU A 140 -3.03 -5.30 11.45
C LEU A 140 -4.27 -5.75 10.66
N MET A 141 -4.74 -4.92 9.73
CA MET A 141 -5.91 -5.23 8.93
C MET A 141 -5.66 -6.40 7.98
N THR A 142 -4.50 -6.42 7.31
CA THR A 142 -4.19 -7.50 6.37
C THR A 142 -3.97 -8.83 7.07
N THR A 143 -3.32 -8.84 8.23
CA THR A 143 -3.13 -10.09 8.99
C THR A 143 -4.46 -10.68 9.43
N SER A 144 -5.39 -9.85 9.90
CA SER A 144 -6.71 -10.31 10.33
C SER A 144 -7.49 -10.94 9.16
N ILE A 145 -7.45 -10.31 7.98
CA ILE A 145 -8.16 -10.83 6.81
C ILE A 145 -7.55 -12.14 6.32
N PHE A 146 -6.20 -12.20 6.22
CA PHE A 146 -5.55 -13.41 5.75
C PHE A 146 -5.73 -14.57 6.71
N LEU A 147 -5.73 -14.33 8.02
CA LEU A 147 -5.97 -15.37 9.01
C LEU A 147 -7.42 -15.87 8.96
N THR A 148 -8.40 -15.01 8.81
CA THR A 148 -9.78 -15.43 8.63
C THR A 148 -10.00 -16.18 7.34
N UNK A 149 -9.36 -15.72 6.39
CA UNK A 149 -9.40 -16.38 5.21
C UNK A 149 -8.78 -17.70 5.24
N ASN A 150 -7.84 -17.93 6.05
CA ASN A 150 -7.17 -19.21 6.16
C ASN A 150 -8.00 -20.22 6.99
N THR A 151 -8.61 -19.74 8.06
CA THR A 151 -9.46 -20.58 8.91
C THR A 151 -10.72 -21.05 8.17
N THR A 152 -11.30 -20.23 7.31
CA THR A 152 -12.50 -20.58 6.55
C THR A 152 -12.20 -21.32 5.24
N ASN A 153 -10.93 -21.40 4.84
CA ASN A 153 -10.47 -22.07 3.62
C ASN A 153 -11.20 -21.58 2.36
N THR A 154 -11.51 -20.27 2.31
CA THR A 154 -12.22 -19.66 1.18
C THR A 154 -11.22 -18.98 0.24
N LEU A 155 -11.23 -19.38 -1.03
CA LEU A 155 -10.37 -18.81 -2.05
C LEU A 155 -11.11 -17.83 -2.96
N LYS A 156 -12.43 -17.98 -3.04
CA LYS A 156 -13.29 -17.11 -3.85
C LYS A 156 -14.27 -16.34 -2.97
N LEU A 157 -14.68 -15.18 -3.45
CA LEU A 157 -15.64 -14.34 -2.75
C LEU A 157 -17.00 -15.03 -2.60
N SER A 158 -17.42 -15.77 -3.63
CA SER A 158 -18.69 -16.49 -3.63
C SER A 158 -18.75 -17.56 -2.53
N THR A 159 -17.65 -18.32 -2.35
CA THR A 159 -17.59 -19.35 -1.29
C THR A 159 -17.57 -18.72 0.10
N LEU A 160 -16.99 -17.53 0.22
CA LEU A 160 -16.99 -16.78 1.47
C LEU A 160 -18.41 -16.34 1.84
N MET A 161 -19.20 -15.94 0.86
CA MET A 161 -20.59 -15.55 1.10
C MET A 161 -21.46 -16.72 1.54
N THR A 162 -21.20 -17.93 1.01
CA THR A 162 -21.96 -19.12 1.39
C THR A 162 -21.55 -19.67 2.76
N SER A 163 -20.42 -19.24 3.32
CA SER A 163 -19.95 -19.71 4.63
C SER A 163 -20.63 -19.00 5.81
N TRP A 164 -21.56 -18.08 5.55
CA TRP A 164 -22.28 -17.34 6.58
C TRP A 164 -23.04 -18.24 7.54
N THR A 165 -23.61 -19.32 7.01
CA THR A 165 -24.38 -20.28 7.80
C THR A 165 -23.51 -21.12 8.73
N LYS A 166 -22.23 -21.33 8.37
CA LYS A 166 -21.32 -22.19 9.14
C LYS A 166 -20.59 -21.44 10.25
N THR A 167 -20.06 -20.23 9.94
CA THR A 167 -19.26 -19.45 10.89
C THR A 167 -19.70 -17.98 10.84
N PRO A 168 -20.82 -17.64 11.52
CA PRO A 168 -21.34 -16.27 11.44
C PRO A 168 -20.44 -15.23 12.12
N THR A 169 -19.81 -15.58 13.25
CA THR A 169 -18.94 -14.63 13.97
C THR A 169 -17.69 -14.27 13.16
N LEU A 170 -17.05 -15.27 12.54
CA LEU A 170 -15.87 -15.04 11.71
C LEU A 170 -16.21 -14.19 10.48
N ASN A 171 -17.37 -14.44 9.88
CA ASN A 171 -17.78 -13.67 8.69
C ASN A 171 -18.14 -12.24 9.03
N THR A 172 -18.74 -11.98 10.19
CA THR A 172 -19.03 -10.60 10.63
C THR A 172 -17.73 -9.83 10.90
N THR A 173 -16.75 -10.45 11.55
CA THR A 173 -15.44 -9.81 11.78
C THR A 173 -14.71 -9.56 10.47
N LEU A 174 -14.80 -10.48 9.52
CA LEU A 174 -14.18 -10.32 8.20
C LEU A 174 -14.82 -9.16 7.42
N MET A 175 -16.16 -9.07 7.46
CA MET A 175 -16.87 -7.97 6.82
C MET A 175 -16.46 -6.62 7.42
N LEU A 176 -16.37 -6.56 8.76
CA LEU A 176 -15.98 -5.33 9.45
C LEU A 176 -14.54 -4.92 9.10
N THR A 177 -13.62 -5.88 8.99
CA THR A 177 -12.23 -5.58 8.61
C THR A 177 -12.11 -5.14 7.15
N LEU A 178 -12.91 -5.72 6.25
CA LEU A 178 -12.95 -5.30 4.85
C LEU A 178 -13.49 -3.86 4.72
N LEU A 179 -14.55 -3.54 5.47
CA LEU A 179 -15.09 -2.18 5.50
C LEU A 179 -14.10 -1.18 6.11
N SER A 180 -13.30 -1.62 7.08
CA SER A 180 -12.25 -0.76 7.65
C SER A 180 -11.12 -0.53 6.65
N LEU A 181 -10.77 -1.54 5.85
CA LEU A 181 -9.81 -1.36 4.74
C LEU A 181 -10.31 -0.35 3.73
N ALA A 182 -11.61 -0.36 3.46
CA ALA A 182 -12.22 0.62 2.55
C ALA A 182 -12.11 2.05 3.09
N GLY A 183 -12.05 2.19 4.42
CA GLY A 183 -11.88 3.48 5.07
C GLY A 183 -13.18 4.17 5.46
N LEU A 184 -14.18 3.40 5.90
CA LEU A 184 -15.43 3.99 6.40
C LEU A 184 -15.19 4.71 7.73
N PRO A 185 -15.85 5.86 7.94
CA PRO A 185 -15.54 6.74 9.08
C PRO A 185 -15.58 6.10 10.48
N PRO A 186 -16.51 5.20 10.81
CA PRO A 186 -16.51 4.63 12.17
C PRO A 186 -15.42 3.61 12.44
N LEU A 187 -14.61 3.24 11.43
CA LEU A 187 -13.63 2.16 11.55
C LEU A 187 -12.19 2.69 11.49
N THR A 188 -11.24 1.86 11.91
CA THR A 188 -9.84 2.26 12.08
C THR A 188 -9.15 2.64 10.78
N GLY A 189 -9.59 2.11 9.65
CA GLY A 189 -8.99 2.41 8.34
C GLY A 189 -9.22 3.83 7.85
N PHE A 190 -10.22 4.53 8.41
CA PHE A 190 -10.49 5.93 8.07
C PHE A 190 -9.45 6.88 8.67
N LEU A 191 -8.94 6.58 9.86
CA LEU A 191 -8.07 7.47 10.61
C LEU A 191 -6.79 7.84 9.83
N PRO A 192 -6.02 6.88 9.29
CA PRO A 192 -4.81 7.28 8.55
C PRO A 192 -5.11 8.05 7.28
N LYS A 193 -6.18 7.72 6.57
CA LYS A 193 -6.56 8.44 5.34
C LYS A 193 -6.93 9.89 5.64
N TRP A 194 -7.70 10.10 6.71
CA TRP A 194 -8.10 11.45 7.13
C TRP A 194 -6.90 12.29 7.53
N LEU A 195 -5.97 11.71 8.31
CA LEU A 195 -4.76 12.42 8.74
C LEU A 195 -3.85 12.76 7.55
N ILE A 196 -3.75 11.87 6.55
CA ILE A 196 -2.96 12.12 5.35
C ILE A 196 -3.56 13.28 4.54
N ILE A 197 -4.88 13.30 4.36
CA ILE A 197 -5.58 14.38 3.65
C ILE A 197 -5.35 15.72 4.38
N GLN A 198 -5.46 15.71 5.70
CA GLN A 198 -5.24 16.89 6.53
C GLN A 198 -3.81 17.41 6.38
N GLU A 199 -2.83 16.51 6.38
CA GLU A 199 -1.42 16.91 6.24
C GLU A 199 -1.13 17.45 4.84
N LEU A 200 -1.72 16.84 3.79
CA LEU A 200 -1.53 17.31 2.42
C LEU A 200 -2.14 18.70 2.21
N THR A 201 -3.28 18.99 2.84
CA THR A 201 -3.88 20.32 2.77
C THR A 201 -3.01 21.37 3.49
N LYS A 202 -2.38 20.99 4.60
CA LYS A 202 -1.43 21.86 5.30
C LYS A 202 -0.22 22.19 4.45
N GLN A 203 0.20 21.26 3.58
CA GLN A 203 1.35 21.43 2.70
C GLN A 203 0.99 22.10 1.36
N ASN A 204 -0.21 22.69 1.26
CA ASN A 204 -0.72 23.36 0.07
C ASN A 204 -0.80 22.43 -1.16
N MET A 205 -1.04 21.15 -0.94
CA MET A 205 -1.23 20.14 -1.99
C MET A 205 -2.69 19.71 -2.07
N THR A 206 -3.58 20.70 -2.17
CA THR A 206 -5.03 20.46 -2.17
C THR A 206 -5.49 19.68 -3.39
N THR A 207 -4.87 19.90 -4.55
CA THR A 207 -5.20 19.16 -5.77
C THR A 207 -4.90 17.67 -5.63
N ALA A 208 -3.74 17.33 -5.06
CA ALA A 208 -3.38 15.93 -4.79
C ALA A 208 -4.33 15.32 -3.76
N ALA A 209 -4.66 16.07 -2.70
CA ALA A 209 -5.57 15.59 -1.64
C ALA A 209 -6.96 15.29 -2.20
N THR A 210 -7.50 16.17 -3.06
CA THR A 210 -8.82 15.97 -3.66
C THR A 210 -8.81 14.80 -4.64
N THR A 211 -7.76 14.65 -5.44
CA THR A 211 -7.67 13.52 -6.40
C THR A 211 -7.60 12.17 -5.68
N ILE A 212 -6.78 12.05 -4.63
CA ILE A 212 -6.67 10.76 -3.91
C ILE A 212 -7.94 10.45 -3.12
N SER A 213 -8.64 11.45 -2.59
CA SER A 213 -9.90 11.23 -1.88
C SER A 213 -10.99 10.73 -2.84
N MET A 214 -11.07 11.32 -4.05
CA MET A 214 -12.01 10.85 -5.08
C MET A 214 -11.66 9.43 -5.54
N LEU A 215 -10.37 9.15 -5.74
CA LEU A 215 -9.93 7.83 -6.17
C LEU A 215 -10.15 6.76 -5.09
N SER A 216 -10.14 7.14 -3.81
CA SER A 216 -10.40 6.20 -2.72
C SER A 216 -11.86 5.71 -2.71
N LEU A 217 -12.78 6.46 -3.32
CA LEU A 217 -14.16 6.04 -3.46
C LEU A 217 -14.31 4.81 -4.36
N LEU A 218 -13.40 4.63 -5.32
CA LEU A 218 -13.36 3.42 -6.14
C LEU A 218 -13.08 2.19 -5.28
N GLY A 219 -12.15 2.31 -4.33
CA GLY A 219 -11.85 1.23 -3.39
C GLY A 219 -13.02 0.93 -2.46
N LEU A 220 -13.74 1.98 -2.04
CA LEU A 220 -14.92 1.83 -1.20
C LEU A 220 -16.02 1.03 -1.92
N PHE A 221 -16.28 1.40 -3.16
CA PHE A 221 -17.25 0.71 -4.01
C PHE A 221 -16.92 -0.78 -4.16
N PHE A 222 -15.64 -1.09 -4.15
CA PHE A 222 -15.12 -2.45 -4.27
C PHE A 222 -15.46 -3.32 -3.07
N TYR A 223 -15.35 -2.74 -1.86
CA TYR A 223 -15.54 -3.50 -0.61
C TYR A 223 -17.01 -3.58 -0.18
N LEU A 224 -17.90 -2.75 -0.75
CA LEU A 224 -19.33 -2.80 -0.51
C LEU A 224 -20.04 -3.86 -1.36
#